data_ef13d53f9dbf1102d795ccf8519cf609
#
_entry.id   ef13d53f9dbf1102d795ccf8519cf609
#
_cell.length_a   1.000
_cell.length_b   1.000
_cell.length_c   1.000
_cell.angle_alpha   90.00
_cell.angle_beta   90.00
_cell.angle_gamma   90.00
#
_symmetry.space_group_name_H-M   'P 1'
#
loop_
_entity.id
_entity.type
_entity.pdbx_description
1 polymer ?
#
loop_
_entity_poly.entity_id
_entity_poly.type
_entity_poly.pdbx_seq_one_letter_code
_entity_poly.pdbx_strand_id
1 'polypeptide(L)'
;MYTDDFDRMRNQIHRLMGEFFKEAKPLVGYQADQSFHPPMDIYETEENLVIVMEIAGMRTEDINVLFEKDHLSISGTRTEACPTPKTRLHQMEIDYGYFERTVRIPFPLKVDEVRATYRDGFLMITIPKRKEPISKTVEVSIR
;
A
#
# COMPACT_ATOMS: atom_id res chain seq x y z
N MET A 1 13.64 5.92 -12.69
CA MET A 1 14.89 5.39 -12.13
C MET A 1 15.37 6.18 -10.91
N TYR A 2 15.31 7.50 -10.91
CA TYR A 2 15.67 8.32 -9.74
C TYR A 2 14.62 8.37 -8.63
N THR A 3 13.36 8.10 -8.92
CA THR A 3 12.26 8.08 -7.94
C THR A 3 12.32 6.87 -7.01
N ASP A 4 12.78 5.73 -7.51
CA ASP A 4 12.82 4.48 -6.74
C ASP A 4 13.89 4.51 -5.63
N ASP A 5 15.05 5.08 -5.95
CA ASP A 5 16.14 5.24 -4.97
C ASP A 5 15.81 6.29 -3.90
N PHE A 6 15.07 7.34 -4.28
CA PHE A 6 14.62 8.37 -3.34
C PHE A 6 13.55 7.83 -2.39
N ASP A 7 12.62 7.05 -2.90
CA ASP A 7 11.58 6.41 -2.09
C ASP A 7 12.17 5.35 -1.16
N ARG A 8 13.15 4.57 -1.61
CA ARG A 8 13.89 3.63 -0.76
C ARG A 8 14.63 4.35 0.36
N MET A 9 15.31 5.43 0.04
CA MET A 9 16.04 6.23 1.03
C MET A 9 15.10 6.88 2.03
N ARG A 10 13.97 7.43 1.56
CA ARG A 10 12.92 7.98 2.42
C ARG A 10 12.35 6.94 3.36
N ASN A 11 12.04 5.75 2.85
CA ASN A 11 11.52 4.65 3.65
C ASN A 11 12.54 4.14 4.67
N GLN A 12 13.82 4.13 4.31
CA GLN A 12 14.89 3.77 5.22
C GLN A 12 15.06 4.80 6.34
N ILE A 13 14.97 6.08 6.01
CA ILE A 13 14.96 7.18 6.99
C ILE A 13 13.73 7.09 7.90
N HIS A 14 12.55 6.86 7.35
CA HIS A 14 11.32 6.67 8.14
C HIS A 14 11.42 5.47 9.08
N ARG A 15 12.00 4.38 8.63
CA ARG A 15 12.23 3.20 9.45
C ARG A 15 13.20 3.50 10.60
N LEU A 16 14.33 4.13 10.32
CA LEU A 16 15.33 4.52 11.32
C LEU A 16 14.76 5.52 12.34
N MET A 17 14.00 6.51 11.88
CA MET A 17 13.32 7.45 12.77
C MET A 17 12.24 6.77 13.61
N GLY A 18 11.49 5.83 13.04
CA GLY A 18 10.50 5.04 13.76
C GLY A 18 11.13 4.21 14.87
N GLU A 19 12.27 3.59 14.63
CA GLU A 19 13.03 2.85 15.64
C GLU A 19 13.57 3.77 16.74
N PHE A 20 14.10 4.92 16.37
CA PHE A 20 14.60 5.93 17.32
C PHE A 20 13.50 6.44 18.24
N PHE A 21 12.29 6.69 17.71
CA PHE A 21 11.15 7.15 18.48
C PHE A 21 10.47 6.05 19.31
N LYS A 22 10.69 4.78 18.99
CA LYS A 22 10.22 3.66 19.82
C LYS A 22 11.03 3.53 21.13
N GLU A 23 12.30 3.89 21.11
CA GLU A 23 13.13 3.91 22.32
C GLU A 23 12.96 5.18 23.16
N ALA A 24 12.64 6.30 22.52
CA ALA A 24 12.28 7.52 23.22
C ALA A 24 10.83 7.41 23.71
N LYS A 25 10.58 7.60 25.02
CA LYS A 25 9.21 7.72 25.53
C LYS A 25 8.47 8.75 24.70
N PRO A 26 7.31 8.42 24.10
CA PRO A 26 6.62 9.35 23.24
C PRO A 26 6.28 10.62 24.04
N LEU A 27 6.76 11.76 23.56
CA LEU A 27 6.25 13.05 23.97
C LEU A 27 4.76 13.06 23.62
N VAL A 28 3.93 13.31 24.61
CA VAL A 28 2.47 13.39 24.48
C VAL A 28 2.13 14.31 23.31
N GLY A 29 1.52 13.76 22.25
CA GLY A 29 1.07 14.52 21.09
C GLY A 29 1.87 14.30 19.80
N TYR A 30 2.98 13.58 19.81
CA TYR A 30 3.67 13.20 18.58
C TYR A 30 3.18 11.82 18.11
N GLN A 31 2.16 11.82 17.27
CA GLN A 31 1.90 10.68 16.41
C GLN A 31 2.93 10.79 15.28
N ALA A 32 4.04 10.09 15.43
CA ALA A 32 4.84 9.76 14.26
C ALA A 32 3.89 9.13 13.25
N ASP A 33 3.89 9.63 12.04
CA ASP A 33 3.15 9.04 10.94
C ASP A 33 3.64 7.60 10.79
N GLN A 34 2.94 6.67 11.45
CA GLN A 34 3.30 5.25 11.50
C GLN A 34 2.79 4.51 10.26
N SER A 35 2.52 5.24 9.20
CA SER A 35 2.20 4.63 7.93
C SER A 35 3.41 3.86 7.42
N PHE A 36 3.22 2.59 7.16
CA PHE A 36 4.24 1.80 6.50
C PHE A 36 3.97 1.78 4.99
N HIS A 37 5.01 1.43 4.21
CA HIS A 37 4.93 1.38 2.76
C HIS A 37 5.01 -0.07 2.29
N PRO A 38 3.87 -0.75 2.08
CA PRO A 38 3.88 -2.09 1.51
C PRO A 38 4.58 -2.09 0.15
N PRO A 39 5.51 -3.02 -0.10
CA PRO A 39 6.16 -3.14 -1.40
C PRO A 39 5.14 -3.39 -2.50
N MET A 40 5.34 -2.77 -3.65
CA MET A 40 4.41 -2.83 -4.76
C MET A 40 5.17 -2.88 -6.09
N ASP A 41 4.81 -3.84 -6.92
CA ASP A 41 5.26 -3.93 -8.31
C ASP A 41 4.16 -3.44 -9.23
N ILE A 42 4.53 -2.66 -10.23
CA ILE A 42 3.63 -2.19 -11.27
C ILE A 42 4.27 -2.50 -12.61
N TYR A 43 3.55 -3.21 -13.44
CA TYR A 43 4.04 -3.53 -14.78
C TYR A 43 2.90 -3.62 -15.79
N GLU A 44 3.23 -3.51 -17.03
CA GLU A 44 2.31 -3.68 -18.14
C GLU A 44 2.54 -5.01 -18.85
N THR A 45 1.46 -5.63 -19.19
CA THR A 45 1.44 -6.68 -20.22
C THR A 45 0.97 -6.06 -21.53
N GLU A 46 0.87 -6.86 -22.57
CA GLU A 46 0.35 -6.38 -23.86
C GLU A 46 -1.06 -5.77 -23.73
N GLU A 47 -1.90 -6.35 -22.88
CA GLU A 47 -3.31 -5.97 -22.73
C GLU A 47 -3.66 -5.27 -21.41
N ASN A 48 -2.86 -5.46 -20.37
CA ASN A 48 -3.23 -5.05 -19.02
C ASN A 48 -2.16 -4.24 -18.32
N LEU A 49 -2.60 -3.38 -17.40
CA LEU A 49 -1.79 -2.90 -16.29
C LEU A 49 -1.98 -3.85 -15.11
N VAL A 50 -0.88 -4.29 -14.51
CA VAL A 50 -0.90 -5.19 -13.34
C VAL A 50 -0.18 -4.52 -12.18
N ILE A 51 -0.83 -4.53 -11.03
CA ILE A 51 -0.28 -4.03 -9.77
C ILE A 51 -0.28 -5.19 -8.79
N VAL A 52 0.86 -5.48 -8.20
CA VAL A 52 1.02 -6.50 -7.18
C VAL A 52 1.57 -5.84 -5.90
N MET A 53 0.88 -6.01 -4.80
CA MET A 53 1.30 -5.47 -3.51
C MET A 53 1.49 -6.62 -2.51
N GLU A 54 2.65 -6.66 -1.87
CA GLU A 54 2.91 -7.56 -0.76
C GLU A 54 2.34 -6.97 0.53
N ILE A 55 1.25 -7.55 1.02
CA ILE A 55 0.52 -7.06 2.19
C ILE A 55 -0.09 -8.21 2.99
N ALA A 56 0.76 -9.03 3.60
CA ALA A 56 0.32 -10.17 4.38
C ALA A 56 -0.47 -9.77 5.63
N GLY A 57 -1.35 -10.66 6.09
CA GLY A 57 -2.09 -10.49 7.34
C GLY A 57 -3.27 -9.53 7.28
N MET A 58 -3.80 -9.26 6.08
CA MET A 58 -4.98 -8.43 5.89
C MET A 58 -6.23 -9.28 5.66
N ARG A 59 -7.38 -8.70 5.97
CA ARG A 59 -8.66 -9.18 5.46
C ARG A 59 -9.06 -8.33 4.27
N THR A 60 -9.77 -8.89 3.32
CA THR A 60 -10.19 -8.16 2.10
C THR A 60 -11.03 -6.93 2.41
N GLU A 61 -11.87 -7.00 3.46
CA GLU A 61 -12.69 -5.88 3.93
C GLU A 61 -11.88 -4.71 4.53
N ASP A 62 -10.62 -4.95 4.90
CA ASP A 62 -9.74 -3.92 5.48
C ASP A 62 -8.84 -3.25 4.44
N ILE A 63 -8.96 -3.65 3.16
CA ILE A 63 -8.22 -3.07 2.05
C ILE A 63 -9.18 -2.29 1.16
N ASN A 64 -8.87 -1.03 0.90
CA ASN A 64 -9.65 -0.18 0.01
C ASN A 64 -8.84 0.11 -1.25
N VAL A 65 -9.48 -0.04 -2.41
CA VAL A 65 -8.91 0.28 -3.71
C VAL A 65 -9.83 1.28 -4.40
N LEU A 66 -9.32 2.45 -4.68
CA LEU A 66 -10.09 3.54 -5.29
C LEU A 66 -9.35 4.05 -6.53
N PHE A 67 -10.05 4.13 -7.64
CA PHE A 67 -9.56 4.75 -8.86
C PHE A 67 -10.29 6.08 -9.07
N GLU A 68 -9.55 7.17 -9.07
CA GLU A 68 -10.09 8.51 -9.28
C GLU A 68 -9.24 9.29 -10.28
N LYS A 69 -9.86 9.72 -11.38
CA LYS A 69 -9.17 10.38 -12.50
C LYS A 69 -8.03 9.51 -13.06
N ASP A 70 -6.78 9.91 -12.85
CA ASP A 70 -5.59 9.18 -13.27
C ASP A 70 -4.80 8.60 -12.08
N HIS A 71 -5.43 8.54 -10.91
CA HIS A 71 -4.81 8.03 -9.70
C HIS A 71 -5.52 6.78 -9.19
N LEU A 72 -4.74 5.78 -8.85
CA LEU A 72 -5.19 4.60 -8.12
C LEU A 72 -4.65 4.69 -6.70
N SER A 73 -5.53 4.65 -5.72
CA SER A 73 -5.17 4.62 -4.29
C SER A 73 -5.48 3.27 -3.70
N ILE A 74 -4.51 2.71 -2.98
CA ILE A 74 -4.68 1.48 -2.21
C ILE A 74 -4.36 1.82 -0.76
N SER A 75 -5.33 1.60 0.12
CA SER A 75 -5.19 1.95 1.54
C SER A 75 -5.78 0.88 2.45
N GLY A 76 -5.38 0.90 3.69
CA GLY A 76 -5.91 -0.01 4.70
C GLY A 76 -5.18 0.13 6.02
N THR A 77 -5.56 -0.71 6.97
CA THR A 77 -4.90 -0.78 8.27
C THR A 77 -4.54 -2.22 8.57
N ARG A 78 -3.24 -2.48 8.76
CA ARG A 78 -2.78 -3.79 9.21
C ARG A 78 -2.67 -3.82 10.72
N THR A 79 -3.47 -4.70 11.33
CA THR A 79 -3.44 -4.91 12.78
C THR A 79 -2.40 -5.94 13.15
N GLU A 80 -1.86 -5.82 14.34
CA GLU A 80 -0.89 -6.77 14.87
C GLU A 80 -1.51 -8.18 14.97
N ALA A 81 -0.79 -9.19 14.47
CA ALA A 81 -1.27 -10.57 14.43
C ALA A 81 -1.46 -11.18 15.84
N CYS A 82 -0.63 -10.78 16.79
CA CYS A 82 -0.67 -11.26 18.17
C CYS A 82 -0.63 -10.05 19.13
N PRO A 83 -1.77 -9.41 19.41
CA PRO A 83 -1.83 -8.23 20.27
C PRO A 83 -1.72 -8.59 21.77
N THR A 84 -0.70 -9.35 22.12
CA THR A 84 -0.45 -9.76 23.51
C THR A 84 0.44 -8.72 24.20
N PRO A 85 0.20 -8.37 25.47
CA PRO A 85 1.08 -7.48 26.22
C PRO A 85 2.53 -8.00 26.20
N LYS A 86 3.45 -7.13 25.80
CA LYS A 86 4.87 -7.45 25.68
C LYS A 86 5.63 -6.91 26.88
N THR A 87 6.33 -7.78 27.58
CA THR A 87 7.13 -7.39 28.75
C THR A 87 8.52 -6.91 28.36
N ARG A 88 9.06 -7.43 27.26
CA ARG A 88 10.37 -7.06 26.74
C ARG A 88 10.44 -7.26 25.22
N LEU A 89 10.95 -6.24 24.54
CA LEU A 89 11.15 -6.29 23.10
C LEU A 89 12.60 -6.65 22.79
N HIS A 90 12.82 -7.61 21.94
CA HIS A 90 14.15 -8.01 21.47
C HIS A 90 14.40 -7.54 20.04
N GLN A 91 13.38 -7.61 19.19
CA GLN A 91 13.45 -7.22 17.78
C GLN A 91 12.04 -6.92 17.28
N MET A 92 11.89 -5.84 16.53
CA MET A 92 10.62 -5.48 15.89
C MET A 92 10.90 -4.95 14.49
N GLU A 93 10.58 -5.75 13.49
CA GLU A 93 10.84 -5.45 12.07
C GLU A 93 9.56 -5.45 11.22
N ILE A 94 8.44 -5.94 11.79
CA ILE A 94 7.17 -6.00 11.08
C ILE A 94 6.42 -4.69 11.32
N ASP A 95 6.05 -4.03 10.23
CA ASP A 95 5.30 -2.79 10.28
C ASP A 95 3.80 -3.06 10.33
N TYR A 96 3.11 -2.37 11.21
CA TYR A 96 1.65 -2.40 11.37
C TYR A 96 1.07 -0.99 11.28
N GLY A 97 -0.23 -0.90 11.18
CA GLY A 97 -0.94 0.35 11.15
C GLY A 97 -1.47 0.72 9.77
N TYR A 98 -1.80 1.98 9.61
CA TYR A 98 -2.35 2.51 8.38
C TYR A 98 -1.29 2.57 7.28
N PHE A 99 -1.70 2.23 6.07
CA PHE A 99 -0.91 2.45 4.87
C PHE A 99 -1.77 3.07 3.77
N GLU A 100 -1.13 3.83 2.92
CA GLU A 100 -1.73 4.36 1.69
C GLU A 100 -0.65 4.41 0.61
N ARG A 101 -0.95 3.82 -0.54
CA ARG A 101 -0.12 3.89 -1.73
C ARG A 101 -0.95 4.48 -2.85
N THR A 102 -0.44 5.52 -3.48
CA THR A 102 -1.08 6.17 -4.62
C THR A 102 -0.20 6.04 -5.85
N VAL A 103 -0.80 5.61 -6.94
CA VAL A 103 -0.14 5.42 -8.23
C VAL A 103 -0.80 6.31 -9.25
N ARG A 104 0.01 7.11 -9.94
CA ARG A 104 -0.47 7.86 -11.10
C ARG A 104 -0.36 7.00 -12.35
N ILE A 105 -1.45 6.91 -13.08
CA ILE A 105 -1.55 6.13 -14.31
C ILE A 105 -1.94 7.10 -15.44
N PRO A 106 -0.97 7.60 -16.20
CA PRO A 106 -1.20 8.66 -17.19
C PRO A 106 -1.69 8.13 -18.56
N PHE A 107 -2.21 6.93 -18.62
CA PHE A 107 -2.73 6.34 -19.84
C PHE A 107 -4.13 5.73 -19.64
N PRO A 108 -4.93 5.62 -20.70
CA PRO A 108 -6.30 5.15 -20.60
C PRO A 108 -6.42 3.68 -20.17
N LEU A 109 -7.31 3.43 -19.18
CA LEU A 109 -7.63 2.10 -18.67
C LEU A 109 -9.13 1.84 -18.71
N LYS A 110 -9.50 0.58 -18.83
CA LYS A 110 -10.88 0.11 -18.68
C LYS A 110 -11.18 -0.17 -17.20
N VAL A 111 -11.39 0.88 -16.43
CA VAL A 111 -11.60 0.77 -14.97
C VAL A 111 -12.87 0.01 -14.61
N ASP A 112 -13.86 -0.06 -15.50
CA ASP A 112 -15.06 -0.88 -15.30
C ASP A 112 -14.80 -2.38 -15.35
N GLU A 113 -13.67 -2.79 -15.94
CA GLU A 113 -13.24 -4.17 -16.06
C GLU A 113 -12.11 -4.54 -15.09
N VAL A 114 -11.85 -3.69 -14.10
CA VAL A 114 -10.83 -3.94 -13.09
C VAL A 114 -11.15 -5.18 -12.27
N ARG A 115 -10.12 -5.97 -12.00
CA ARG A 115 -10.20 -7.14 -11.13
C ARG A 115 -9.16 -7.02 -10.04
N ALA A 116 -9.57 -7.29 -8.82
CA ALA A 116 -8.68 -7.33 -7.68
C ALA A 116 -8.86 -8.65 -6.93
N THR A 117 -7.76 -9.31 -6.63
CA THR A 117 -7.72 -10.54 -5.85
C THR A 117 -6.72 -10.39 -4.72
N TYR A 118 -7.05 -10.96 -3.57
CA TYR A 118 -6.15 -11.05 -2.43
C TYR A 118 -5.93 -12.51 -2.08
N ARG A 119 -4.70 -12.97 -2.20
CA ARG A 119 -4.35 -14.38 -1.96
C ARG A 119 -2.89 -14.50 -1.51
N ASP A 120 -2.64 -15.38 -0.56
CA ASP A 120 -1.29 -15.70 -0.07
C ASP A 120 -0.48 -14.47 0.37
N GLY A 121 -1.16 -13.45 0.88
CA GLY A 121 -0.52 -12.20 1.30
C GLY A 121 -0.26 -11.18 0.19
N PHE A 122 -0.68 -11.47 -1.04
CA PHE A 122 -0.54 -10.58 -2.19
C PHE A 122 -1.88 -10.04 -2.65
N LEU A 123 -1.96 -8.74 -2.78
CA LEU A 123 -3.03 -8.07 -3.50
C LEU A 123 -2.61 -7.92 -4.95
N MET A 124 -3.40 -8.46 -5.87
CA MET A 124 -3.19 -8.31 -7.31
C MET A 124 -4.34 -7.56 -7.93
N ILE A 125 -4.03 -6.48 -8.63
CA ILE A 125 -5.00 -5.67 -9.37
C ILE A 125 -4.64 -5.72 -10.84
N THR A 126 -5.60 -6.11 -11.66
CA THR A 126 -5.44 -6.18 -13.12
C THR A 126 -6.46 -5.27 -13.79
N ILE A 127 -5.99 -4.35 -14.61
CA ILE A 127 -6.83 -3.38 -15.30
C ILE A 127 -6.53 -3.43 -16.78
N PRO A 128 -7.51 -3.76 -17.64
CA PRO A 128 -7.31 -3.74 -19.09
C PRO A 128 -7.00 -2.33 -19.61
N LYS A 129 -6.10 -2.24 -20.57
CA LYS A 129 -5.77 -0.98 -21.23
C LYS A 129 -6.91 -0.53 -22.14
N ARG A 130 -7.04 0.77 -22.33
CA ARG A 130 -8.05 1.42 -23.15
C ARG A 130 -7.39 2.40 -24.11
N LYS A 131 -8.00 2.60 -25.27
CA LYS A 131 -7.51 3.56 -26.26
C LYS A 131 -7.99 5.00 -26.04
N GLU A 132 -9.02 5.21 -25.20
CA GLU A 132 -9.65 6.51 -24.95
C GLU A 132 -9.49 6.96 -23.49
N PRO A 133 -9.37 8.29 -23.22
CA PRO A 133 -9.24 8.83 -21.86
C PRO A 133 -10.46 8.52 -20.98
N ILE A 134 -10.23 8.38 -19.67
CA ILE A 134 -11.26 8.12 -18.68
C ILE A 134 -11.33 9.28 -17.69
N SER A 135 -12.56 9.63 -17.29
CA SER A 135 -12.80 10.63 -16.24
C SER A 135 -13.91 10.19 -15.29
N LYS A 136 -13.75 9.03 -14.61
CA LYS A 136 -14.70 8.62 -13.58
C LYS A 136 -14.01 7.97 -12.38
N THR A 137 -14.68 8.07 -11.25
CA THR A 137 -14.27 7.43 -10.00
C THR A 137 -14.91 6.05 -9.91
N VAL A 138 -14.12 5.04 -9.56
CA VAL A 138 -14.59 3.66 -9.40
C VAL A 138 -14.05 3.11 -8.09
N GLU A 139 -14.96 2.56 -7.30
CA GLU A 139 -14.61 1.74 -6.14
C GLU A 139 -14.36 0.30 -6.60
N VAL A 140 -13.23 -0.27 -6.19
CA VAL A 140 -12.80 -1.60 -6.62
C VAL A 140 -13.09 -2.61 -5.52
N SER A 141 -13.91 -3.63 -5.84
CA SER A 141 -14.17 -4.75 -4.94
C SER A 141 -13.07 -5.79 -5.02
N ILE A 142 -12.58 -6.21 -3.86
CA ILE A 142 -11.56 -7.25 -3.74
C ILE A 142 -12.21 -8.61 -3.55
N ARG A 143 -11.78 -9.57 -4.31
CA ARG A 143 -12.27 -10.96 -4.24
C ARG A 143 -11.23 -11.91 -3.65
#